data_05adc7b0d9b45c5aa303d10a76253849
#
_entry.id   05adc7b0d9b45c5aa303d10a76253849
#
_cell.length_a   1.000
_cell.length_b   1.000
_cell.length_c   1.000
_cell.angle_alpha   90.00
_cell.angle_beta   90.00
_cell.angle_gamma   90.00
#
_symmetry.space_group_name_H-M   'P 1'
#
loop_
_entity.id
_entity.type
_entity.pdbx_description
1 polymer ?
#
loop_
_entity_poly.entity_id
_entity_poly.type
_entity_poly.pdbx_seq_one_letter_code
_entity_poly.pdbx_strand_id
1 'polypeptide(L)'
;MDRTLEYVKDRYNEEQSRFKHVEDKCSKLLTFLTVVISALIAILSIKNNTFLSPNNPLEWIRTSIFCLTGFCVFCAWGHALLALKIGDCPNAPISRKAANYIKDTGDEKRDLFIFDCYVDTTQQLKMQIDYKINYLEYSYSELAYSAWGIGLISFISIFMELSK
;
A
#
# COMPACT_ATOMS: atom_id res chain seq x y z
N MET A 1 31.46 -13.44 -19.83
CA MET A 1 30.28 -12.59 -20.06
C MET A 1 28.96 -13.30 -19.74
N ASP A 2 28.81 -14.55 -20.05
CA ASP A 2 27.60 -15.37 -19.80
C ASP A 2 27.14 -15.36 -18.32
N ARG A 3 28.04 -15.62 -17.34
CA ARG A 3 27.73 -15.61 -15.91
C ARG A 3 27.30 -14.23 -15.36
N THR A 4 27.83 -13.15 -15.93
CA THR A 4 27.50 -11.79 -15.48
C THR A 4 26.09 -11.41 -15.98
N LEU A 5 25.72 -11.79 -17.18
CA LEU A 5 24.39 -11.59 -17.73
C LEU A 5 23.34 -12.41 -16.98
N GLU A 6 23.68 -13.68 -16.66
CA GLU A 6 22.81 -14.55 -15.85
C GLU A 6 22.55 -13.94 -14.47
N TYR A 7 23.59 -13.46 -13.79
CA TYR A 7 23.46 -12.79 -12.49
C TYR A 7 22.52 -11.59 -12.54
N VAL A 8 22.65 -10.70 -13.54
CA VAL A 8 21.78 -9.51 -13.65
C VAL A 8 20.34 -9.89 -13.98
N LYS A 9 20.14 -10.92 -14.80
CA LYS A 9 18.81 -11.47 -15.07
C LYS A 9 18.16 -12.05 -13.83
N ASP A 10 18.91 -12.78 -13.02
CA ASP A 10 18.39 -13.35 -11.77
C ASP A 10 18.01 -12.22 -10.78
N ARG A 11 18.84 -11.19 -10.66
CA ARG A 11 18.51 -10.00 -9.84
C ARG A 11 17.26 -9.29 -10.33
N TYR A 12 17.09 -9.12 -11.62
CA TYR A 12 15.86 -8.56 -12.18
C TYR A 12 14.63 -9.40 -11.84
N ASN A 13 14.71 -10.72 -11.97
CA ASN A 13 13.62 -11.64 -11.63
C ASN A 13 13.27 -11.59 -10.14
N GLU A 14 14.29 -11.47 -9.27
CA GLU A 14 14.12 -11.32 -7.82
C GLU A 14 13.35 -10.03 -7.49
N GLU A 15 13.77 -8.89 -8.06
CA GLU A 15 13.09 -7.61 -7.83
C GLU A 15 11.68 -7.59 -8.45
N GLN A 16 11.46 -8.24 -9.57
CA GLN A 16 10.13 -8.41 -10.15
C GLN A 16 9.20 -9.22 -9.24
N SER A 17 9.72 -10.28 -8.62
CA SER A 17 8.98 -11.06 -7.62
C SER A 17 8.65 -10.22 -6.39
N ARG A 18 9.60 -9.40 -5.92
CA ARG A 18 9.41 -8.47 -4.81
C ARG A 18 8.34 -7.42 -5.12
N PHE A 19 8.35 -6.87 -6.33
CA PHE A 19 7.32 -5.93 -6.78
C PHE A 19 5.91 -6.53 -6.69
N LYS A 20 5.72 -7.74 -7.25
CA LYS A 20 4.44 -8.45 -7.17
C LYS A 20 4.01 -8.71 -5.73
N HIS A 21 4.95 -9.09 -4.86
CA HIS A 21 4.65 -9.32 -3.45
C HIS A 21 4.19 -8.04 -2.73
N VAL A 22 4.76 -6.89 -3.06
CA VAL A 22 4.31 -5.59 -2.51
C VAL A 22 2.93 -5.24 -3.04
N GLU A 23 2.64 -5.45 -4.32
CA GLU A 23 1.30 -5.24 -4.90
C GLU A 23 0.23 -6.11 -4.23
N ASP A 24 0.53 -7.38 -3.99
CA ASP A 24 -0.36 -8.29 -3.28
C ASP A 24 -0.66 -7.81 -1.85
N LYS A 25 0.36 -7.29 -1.14
CA LYS A 25 0.17 -6.70 0.19
C LYS A 25 -0.72 -5.45 0.14
N CYS A 26 -0.49 -4.56 -0.82
CA CYS A 26 -1.32 -3.36 -1.01
C CYS A 26 -2.78 -3.73 -1.27
N SER A 27 -3.03 -4.69 -2.15
CA SER A 27 -4.38 -5.16 -2.49
C SER A 27 -5.10 -5.79 -1.29
N LYS A 28 -4.42 -6.63 -0.52
CA LYS A 28 -4.96 -7.25 0.70
C LYS A 28 -5.28 -6.19 1.75
N LEU A 29 -4.38 -5.22 1.96
CA LEU A 29 -4.59 -4.13 2.91
C LEU A 29 -5.79 -3.27 2.49
N LEU A 30 -5.90 -2.92 1.21
CA LEU A 30 -7.03 -2.15 0.68
C LEU A 30 -8.36 -2.86 0.90
N THR A 31 -8.40 -4.17 0.64
CA THR A 31 -9.60 -5.00 0.89
C THR A 31 -9.95 -5.01 2.37
N PHE A 32 -8.98 -5.20 3.26
CA PHE A 32 -9.19 -5.17 4.71
C PHE A 32 -9.74 -3.81 5.17
N LEU A 33 -9.14 -2.71 4.74
CA LEU A 33 -9.59 -1.35 5.08
C LEU A 33 -11.01 -1.07 4.59
N THR A 34 -11.39 -1.58 3.41
CA THR A 34 -12.76 -1.45 2.89
C THR A 34 -13.76 -2.17 3.80
N VAL A 35 -13.41 -3.34 4.33
CA VAL A 35 -14.25 -4.05 5.31
C VAL A 35 -14.35 -3.25 6.61
N VAL A 36 -13.25 -2.69 7.11
CA VAL A 36 -13.25 -1.85 8.33
C VAL A 36 -14.13 -0.61 8.16
N ILE A 37 -14.04 0.09 7.02
CA ILE A 37 -14.90 1.24 6.71
C ILE A 37 -16.37 0.83 6.72
N SER A 38 -16.70 -0.29 6.07
CA SER A 38 -18.06 -0.81 6.04
C SER A 38 -18.59 -1.15 7.44
N ALA A 39 -17.75 -1.72 8.30
CA ALA A 39 -18.10 -2.01 9.67
C ALA A 39 -18.36 -0.72 10.49
N LEU A 40 -17.54 0.31 10.32
CA LEU A 40 -17.73 1.60 10.99
C LEU A 40 -19.06 2.25 10.57
N ILE A 41 -19.43 2.19 9.29
CA ILE A 41 -20.71 2.69 8.78
C ILE A 41 -21.87 1.88 9.36
N ALA A 42 -21.74 0.56 9.45
CA ALA A 42 -22.77 -0.31 10.02
C ALA A 42 -23.01 0.02 11.51
N ILE A 43 -21.96 0.29 12.29
CA ILE A 43 -22.09 0.68 13.71
C ILE A 43 -22.90 1.97 13.84
N LEU A 44 -22.66 2.96 12.98
CA LEU A 44 -23.43 4.21 12.96
C LEU A 44 -24.91 3.97 12.66
N SER A 45 -25.22 3.05 11.74
CA SER A 45 -26.58 2.74 11.32
C SER A 45 -27.40 2.04 12.40
N ILE A 46 -26.77 1.12 13.17
CA ILE A 46 -27.46 0.32 14.20
C ILE A 46 -27.87 1.17 15.41
N LYS A 47 -27.05 2.15 15.80
CA LYS A 47 -27.30 2.97 17.00
C LYS A 47 -28.25 4.16 16.82
N ASN A 48 -29.04 4.21 15.73
CA ASN A 48 -30.12 5.19 15.52
C ASN A 48 -29.76 6.62 15.95
N ASN A 49 -28.69 7.20 15.42
CA ASN A 49 -28.23 8.57 15.69
C ASN A 49 -27.84 8.90 17.15
N THR A 50 -28.04 8.02 18.13
CA THR A 50 -27.66 8.32 19.52
C THR A 50 -26.13 8.51 19.68
N PHE A 51 -25.36 7.94 18.75
CA PHE A 51 -23.90 8.10 18.73
C PHE A 51 -23.48 9.48 18.23
N LEU A 52 -24.29 10.12 17.37
CA LEU A 52 -24.02 11.45 16.79
C LEU A 52 -24.76 12.58 17.51
N SER A 53 -25.58 12.29 18.52
CA SER A 53 -26.32 13.26 19.32
C SER A 53 -25.90 13.18 20.79
N PRO A 54 -24.68 13.60 21.11
CA PRO A 54 -24.14 13.53 22.47
C PRO A 54 -24.86 14.51 23.40
N ASN A 55 -25.33 14.03 24.54
CA ASN A 55 -26.00 14.83 25.58
C ASN A 55 -25.06 15.15 26.76
N ASN A 56 -24.01 14.37 26.96
CA ASN A 56 -23.05 14.48 28.07
C ASN A 56 -21.62 14.79 27.57
N PRO A 57 -20.77 15.44 28.37
CA PRO A 57 -19.38 15.72 27.98
C PRO A 57 -18.58 14.48 27.56
N LEU A 58 -18.78 13.33 28.24
CA LEU A 58 -18.13 12.07 27.89
C LEU A 58 -18.58 11.51 26.53
N GLU A 59 -19.84 11.71 26.19
CA GLU A 59 -20.37 11.34 24.87
C GLU A 59 -19.74 12.20 23.76
N TRP A 60 -19.52 13.50 24.00
CA TRP A 60 -18.82 14.38 23.09
C TRP A 60 -17.38 13.93 22.82
N ILE A 61 -16.64 13.54 23.88
CA ILE A 61 -15.29 13.00 23.75
C ILE A 61 -15.30 11.71 22.93
N ARG A 62 -16.21 10.77 23.25
CA ARG A 62 -16.36 9.51 22.50
C ARG A 62 -16.66 9.75 21.02
N THR A 63 -17.59 10.65 20.71
CA THR A 63 -17.97 10.98 19.33
C THR A 63 -16.80 11.63 18.58
N SER A 64 -16.05 12.53 19.23
CA SER A 64 -14.88 13.16 18.62
C SER A 64 -13.79 12.15 18.30
N ILE A 65 -13.51 11.21 19.22
CA ILE A 65 -12.53 10.13 18.98
C ILE A 65 -13.02 9.22 17.85
N PHE A 66 -14.32 8.94 17.77
CA PHE A 66 -14.87 8.13 16.68
C PHE A 66 -14.70 8.80 15.31
N CYS A 67 -14.98 10.10 15.21
CA CYS A 67 -14.77 10.86 13.97
C CYS A 67 -13.27 10.87 13.57
N LEU A 68 -12.38 11.08 14.53
CA LEU A 68 -10.93 11.04 14.26
C LEU A 68 -10.47 9.64 13.81
N THR A 69 -10.97 8.59 14.46
CA THR A 69 -10.68 7.21 14.09
C THR A 69 -11.15 6.90 12.67
N GLY A 70 -12.38 7.31 12.32
CA GLY A 70 -12.91 7.17 10.96
C GLY A 70 -12.07 7.91 9.92
N PHE A 71 -11.61 9.12 10.25
CA PHE A 71 -10.72 9.88 9.39
C PHE A 71 -9.38 9.17 9.18
N CYS A 72 -8.74 8.63 10.23
CA CYS A 72 -7.50 7.86 10.10
C CYS A 72 -7.69 6.62 9.21
N VAL A 73 -8.79 5.86 9.37
CA VAL A 73 -9.08 4.70 8.51
C VAL A 73 -9.22 5.12 7.04
N PHE A 74 -9.89 6.25 6.79
CA PHE A 74 -10.10 6.76 5.44
C PHE A 74 -8.77 7.22 4.80
N CYS A 75 -7.90 7.88 5.56
CA CYS A 75 -6.56 8.25 5.12
C CYS A 75 -5.71 7.00 4.82
N ALA A 76 -5.74 5.99 5.71
CA ALA A 76 -5.06 4.72 5.50
C ALA A 76 -5.50 4.05 4.18
N TRP A 77 -6.82 4.06 3.91
CA TRP A 77 -7.38 3.55 2.66
C TRP A 77 -6.88 4.34 1.44
N GLY A 78 -6.83 5.67 1.55
CA GLY A 78 -6.31 6.55 0.50
C GLY A 78 -4.84 6.28 0.18
N HIS A 79 -4.00 6.11 1.20
CA HIS A 79 -2.58 5.78 1.02
C HIS A 79 -2.38 4.38 0.42
N ALA A 80 -3.15 3.38 0.85
CA ALA A 80 -3.13 2.05 0.25
C ALA A 80 -3.53 2.08 -1.25
N LEU A 81 -4.52 2.90 -1.60
CA LEU A 81 -4.93 3.11 -2.99
C LEU A 81 -3.84 3.80 -3.81
N LEU A 82 -3.17 4.82 -3.25
CA LEU A 82 -2.04 5.48 -3.91
C LEU A 82 -0.88 4.51 -4.15
N ALA A 83 -0.55 3.67 -3.16
CA ALA A 83 0.46 2.63 -3.31
C ALA A 83 0.14 1.67 -4.46
N LEU A 84 -1.13 1.31 -4.65
CA LEU A 84 -1.56 0.45 -5.76
C LEU A 84 -1.49 1.17 -7.12
N LYS A 85 -1.82 2.48 -7.16
CA LYS A 85 -1.83 3.29 -8.38
C LYS A 85 -0.42 3.62 -8.92
N ILE A 86 0.62 3.57 -8.07
CA ILE A 86 1.99 3.91 -8.47
C ILE A 86 2.52 2.88 -9.47
N GLY A 87 2.63 3.30 -10.72
CA GLY A 87 3.38 2.72 -11.83
C GLY A 87 3.13 1.26 -12.17
N ASP A 88 3.19 0.97 -13.45
CA ASP A 88 3.28 -0.41 -13.94
C ASP A 88 4.71 -0.94 -13.69
N CYS A 89 4.84 -2.26 -13.60
CA CYS A 89 6.13 -2.91 -13.48
C CYS A 89 7.02 -2.54 -14.67
N PRO A 90 8.17 -1.88 -14.47
CA PRO A 90 9.12 -1.61 -15.54
C PRO A 90 9.56 -2.91 -16.20
N ASN A 91 9.41 -2.98 -17.50
CA ASN A 91 9.83 -4.12 -18.30
C ASN A 91 11.03 -3.75 -19.16
N ALA A 92 11.92 -4.71 -19.42
CA ALA A 92 13.00 -4.53 -20.37
C ALA A 92 12.43 -4.08 -21.74
N PRO A 93 13.14 -3.24 -22.51
CA PRO A 93 12.61 -2.67 -23.74
C PRO A 93 12.28 -3.76 -24.77
N ILE A 94 10.99 -3.89 -25.09
CA ILE A 94 10.43 -4.86 -26.06
C ILE A 94 10.18 -4.17 -27.43
N SER A 95 10.78 -2.99 -27.67
CA SER A 95 10.55 -2.26 -28.89
C SER A 95 11.17 -2.96 -30.11
N ARG A 96 10.51 -2.84 -31.27
CA ARG A 96 11.04 -3.37 -32.53
C ARG A 96 12.42 -2.80 -32.88
N LYS A 97 12.72 -1.57 -32.43
CA LYS A 97 14.03 -0.94 -32.58
C LYS A 97 15.11 -1.65 -31.75
N ALA A 98 14.79 -1.98 -30.48
CA ALA A 98 15.70 -2.75 -29.64
C ALA A 98 15.95 -4.16 -30.20
N ALA A 99 14.89 -4.83 -30.67
CA ALA A 99 15.01 -6.15 -31.29
C ALA A 99 15.88 -6.12 -32.55
N ASN A 100 15.72 -5.13 -33.43
CA ASN A 100 16.56 -4.97 -34.62
C ASN A 100 18.02 -4.67 -34.24
N TYR A 101 18.24 -3.78 -33.25
CA TYR A 101 19.58 -3.49 -32.76
C TYR A 101 20.29 -4.74 -32.23
N ILE A 102 19.60 -5.54 -31.45
CA ILE A 102 20.10 -6.81 -30.89
C ILE A 102 20.47 -7.79 -32.02
N LYS A 103 19.66 -7.83 -33.11
CA LYS A 103 19.89 -8.70 -34.26
C LYS A 103 21.08 -8.28 -35.13
N ASP A 104 21.24 -6.97 -35.34
CA ASP A 104 22.19 -6.40 -36.31
C ASP A 104 23.56 -6.11 -35.69
N THR A 105 23.69 -6.24 -34.35
CA THR A 105 24.91 -5.90 -33.60
C THR A 105 25.71 -7.18 -33.27
N GLY A 106 27.04 -7.09 -33.33
CA GLY A 106 27.95 -8.20 -32.96
C GLY A 106 27.83 -8.60 -31.48
N ASP A 107 28.17 -9.84 -31.18
CA ASP A 107 27.89 -10.50 -29.90
C ASP A 107 28.32 -9.70 -28.64
N GLU A 108 29.51 -9.10 -28.66
CA GLU A 108 30.03 -8.38 -27.49
C GLU A 108 29.24 -7.10 -27.19
N LYS A 109 28.91 -6.31 -28.23
CA LYS A 109 28.12 -5.07 -28.06
C LYS A 109 26.66 -5.38 -27.75
N ARG A 110 26.12 -6.45 -28.27
CA ARG A 110 24.78 -6.96 -27.96
C ARG A 110 24.66 -7.32 -26.49
N ASP A 111 25.63 -8.10 -25.98
CA ASP A 111 25.62 -8.56 -24.57
C ASP A 111 25.75 -7.36 -23.61
N LEU A 112 26.58 -6.36 -23.94
CA LEU A 112 26.69 -5.12 -23.17
C LEU A 112 25.37 -4.35 -23.16
N PHE A 113 24.73 -4.19 -24.30
CA PHE A 113 23.44 -3.51 -24.40
C PHE A 113 22.34 -4.22 -23.57
N ILE A 114 22.29 -5.54 -23.63
CA ILE A 114 21.33 -6.33 -22.85
C ILE A 114 21.62 -6.17 -21.35
N PHE A 115 22.88 -6.19 -20.96
CA PHE A 115 23.30 -5.99 -19.58
C PHE A 115 22.84 -4.61 -19.07
N ASP A 116 23.11 -3.55 -19.80
CA ASP A 116 22.71 -2.18 -19.43
C ASP A 116 21.20 -2.06 -19.31
N CYS A 117 20.43 -2.65 -20.24
CA CYS A 117 18.98 -2.69 -20.17
C CYS A 117 18.47 -3.35 -18.88
N TYR A 118 19.06 -4.47 -18.47
CA TYR A 118 18.66 -5.13 -17.21
C TYR A 118 19.00 -4.29 -15.98
N VAL A 119 20.19 -3.68 -15.96
CA VAL A 119 20.62 -2.82 -14.83
C VAL A 119 19.68 -1.63 -14.69
N ASP A 120 19.43 -0.90 -15.77
CA ASP A 120 18.56 0.28 -15.77
C ASP A 120 17.12 -0.07 -15.35
N THR A 121 16.58 -1.17 -15.91
CA THR A 121 15.23 -1.62 -15.59
C THR A 121 15.13 -2.07 -14.12
N THR A 122 16.13 -2.77 -13.61
CA THR A 122 16.19 -3.18 -12.20
C THR A 122 16.25 -1.96 -11.27
N GLN A 123 17.00 -0.93 -11.62
CA GLN A 123 17.07 0.30 -10.84
C GLN A 123 15.73 1.05 -10.83
N GLN A 124 15.06 1.16 -11.97
CA GLN A 124 13.72 1.75 -12.05
C GLN A 124 12.70 0.95 -11.23
N LEU A 125 12.75 -0.38 -11.31
CA LEU A 125 11.88 -1.27 -10.55
C LEU A 125 12.07 -1.09 -9.05
N LYS A 126 13.31 -0.99 -8.58
CA LYS A 126 13.63 -0.74 -7.18
C LYS A 126 13.07 0.60 -6.70
N MET A 127 13.21 1.67 -7.47
CA MET A 127 12.62 2.97 -7.12
C MET A 127 11.09 2.89 -7.00
N GLN A 128 10.41 2.18 -7.90
CA GLN A 128 8.96 1.99 -7.83
C GLN A 128 8.55 1.18 -6.58
N ILE A 129 9.30 0.16 -6.23
CA ILE A 129 9.08 -0.63 -5.02
C ILE A 129 9.21 0.26 -3.77
N ASP A 130 10.26 1.07 -3.69
CA ASP A 130 10.50 1.94 -2.53
C ASP A 130 9.38 2.98 -2.37
N TYR A 131 8.87 3.56 -3.46
CA TYR A 131 7.69 4.44 -3.42
C TYR A 131 6.44 3.71 -2.91
N LYS A 132 6.16 2.51 -3.41
CA LYS A 132 5.02 1.70 -2.94
C LYS A 132 5.13 1.38 -1.45
N ILE A 133 6.31 1.01 -0.98
CA ILE A 133 6.58 0.69 0.43
C ILE A 133 6.33 1.91 1.32
N ASN A 134 6.79 3.10 0.93
CA ASN A 134 6.56 4.32 1.71
C ASN A 134 5.07 4.61 1.93
N TYR A 135 4.25 4.52 0.87
CA TYR A 135 2.79 4.71 1.02
C TYR A 135 2.14 3.61 1.85
N LEU A 136 2.65 2.39 1.75
CA LEU A 136 2.17 1.27 2.56
C LEU A 136 2.48 1.49 4.05
N GLU A 137 3.66 2.01 4.39
CA GLU A 137 4.06 2.37 5.76
C GLU A 137 3.17 3.46 6.33
N TYR A 138 2.85 4.51 5.56
CA TYR A 138 1.88 5.52 5.99
C TYR A 138 0.51 4.90 6.28
N SER A 139 0.02 4.04 5.40
CA SER A 139 -1.25 3.35 5.59
C SER A 139 -1.27 2.48 6.85
N TYR A 140 -0.19 1.76 7.15
CA TYR A 140 -0.08 0.97 8.38
C TYR A 140 0.00 1.85 9.64
N SER A 141 0.69 2.98 9.58
CA SER A 141 0.78 3.92 10.71
C SER A 141 -0.59 4.50 11.06
N GLU A 142 -1.36 4.91 10.05
CA GLU A 142 -2.72 5.43 10.25
C GLU A 142 -3.69 4.35 10.73
N LEU A 143 -3.55 3.12 10.23
CA LEU A 143 -4.29 1.97 10.74
C LEU A 143 -3.98 1.69 12.21
N ALA A 144 -2.72 1.81 12.63
CA ALA A 144 -2.34 1.68 14.03
C ALA A 144 -2.98 2.76 14.91
N TYR A 145 -3.00 4.03 14.47
CA TYR A 145 -3.70 5.09 15.18
C TYR A 145 -5.21 4.83 15.27
N SER A 146 -5.81 4.31 14.21
CA SER A 146 -7.23 3.95 14.24
C SER A 146 -7.53 2.81 15.22
N ALA A 147 -6.65 1.83 15.34
CA ALA A 147 -6.78 0.73 16.30
C ALA A 147 -6.75 1.25 17.76
N TRP A 148 -5.85 2.18 18.08
CA TRP A 148 -5.84 2.87 19.37
C TRP A 148 -7.13 3.66 19.62
N GLY A 149 -7.64 4.36 18.60
CA GLY A 149 -8.91 5.07 18.67
C GLY A 149 -10.08 4.15 19.01
N ILE A 150 -10.18 2.99 18.34
CA ILE A 150 -11.21 1.96 18.62
C ILE A 150 -11.09 1.45 20.08
N GLY A 151 -9.87 1.19 20.55
CA GLY A 151 -9.61 0.78 21.92
C GLY A 151 -10.12 1.80 22.95
N LEU A 152 -9.82 3.10 22.73
CA LEU A 152 -10.28 4.19 23.59
C LEU A 152 -11.81 4.33 23.58
N ILE A 153 -12.46 4.25 22.43
CA ILE A 153 -13.92 4.30 22.30
C ILE A 153 -14.56 3.15 23.10
N SER A 154 -14.01 1.95 22.98
CA SER A 154 -14.50 0.78 23.71
C SER A 154 -14.36 0.96 25.21
N PHE A 155 -13.21 1.46 25.66
CA PHE A 155 -12.97 1.74 27.08
C PHE A 155 -13.96 2.78 27.65
N ILE A 156 -14.15 3.92 26.95
CA ILE A 156 -15.09 4.96 27.36
C ILE A 156 -16.52 4.41 27.38
N SER A 157 -16.90 3.59 26.41
CA SER A 157 -18.26 3.00 26.35
C SER A 157 -18.53 2.06 27.52
N ILE A 158 -17.57 1.22 27.89
CA ILE A 158 -17.66 0.33 29.06
C ILE A 158 -17.76 1.16 30.36
N PHE A 159 -16.91 2.17 30.51
CA PHE A 159 -16.92 3.05 31.69
C PHE A 159 -18.25 3.78 31.87
N MET A 160 -18.84 4.28 30.76
CA MET A 160 -20.15 4.91 30.80
C MET A 160 -21.28 3.95 31.16
N GLU A 161 -21.17 2.67 30.81
CA GLU A 161 -22.16 1.66 31.14
C GLU A 161 -22.08 1.24 32.62
N LEU A 162 -20.88 1.17 33.18
CA LEU A 162 -20.65 0.87 34.61
C LEU A 162 -21.01 2.03 35.55
N SER A 163 -21.07 3.26 35.02
CA SER A 163 -21.38 4.48 35.78
C SER A 163 -22.88 4.83 35.80
N LYS A 164 -23.73 4.00 35.17
CA LYS A 164 -25.20 4.13 35.21
C LYS A 164 -25.80 3.31 36.35
#